data_9205a6b6806d82eb9222ed6e1ab4e71a
#
_entry.id   9205a6b6806d82eb9222ed6e1ab4e71a
#
_cell.length_a   1.000
_cell.length_b   1.000
_cell.length_c   1.000
_cell.angle_alpha   90.00
_cell.angle_beta   90.00
_cell.angle_gamma   90.00
#
_symmetry.space_group_name_H-M   'P 1'
#
loop_
_entity.id
_entity.type
_entity.pdbx_description
1 polymer ?
#
loop_
_entity_poly.entity_id
_entity_poly.type
_entity_poly.pdbx_seq_one_letter_code
_entity_poly.pdbx_strand_id
1 'polypeptide(L)' 'MPWKPHDATRFNQGAQSRNVKNLWASVANETLRRTGDEGRAVRAANAAIKGRTAEKQ' A
#
# COMPACT_ATOMS: atom_id res chain seq x y z
N MET A 1 8.37 -4.26 10.81
CA MET A 1 7.42 -3.70 9.86
C MET A 1 6.11 -4.48 9.93
N PRO A 2 5.02 -3.81 10.23
CA PRO A 2 3.74 -4.49 10.42
C PRO A 2 3.16 -5.10 9.14
N TRP A 3 3.49 -4.56 7.98
CA TRP A 3 2.99 -5.12 6.73
C TRP A 3 4.10 -5.58 5.83
N LYS A 4 3.86 -6.71 5.17
CA LYS A 4 4.74 -7.25 4.14
C LYS A 4 4.12 -6.98 2.77
N PRO A 5 4.91 -7.05 1.70
CA PRO A 5 4.36 -6.76 0.37
C PRO A 5 3.11 -7.56 0.02
N HIS A 6 3.06 -8.83 0.40
CA HIS A 6 1.90 -9.65 0.05
C HIS A 6 0.64 -9.22 0.79
N ASP A 7 0.78 -8.46 1.86
CA ASP A 7 -0.40 -7.97 2.57
C ASP A 7 -1.16 -6.93 1.76
N ALA A 8 -0.52 -6.34 0.76
CA ALA A 8 -1.17 -5.33 -0.07
C ALA A 8 -2.43 -5.87 -0.73
N THR A 9 -2.44 -7.12 -1.16
CA THR A 9 -3.60 -7.69 -1.84
C THR A 9 -4.78 -7.89 -0.90
N ARG A 10 -4.52 -7.96 0.40
CA ARG A 10 -5.60 -8.07 1.37
C ARG A 10 -6.40 -6.79 1.50
N PHE A 11 -5.75 -5.66 1.27
CA PHE A 11 -6.37 -4.35 1.43
C PHE A 11 -6.69 -3.70 0.10
N ASN A 12 -6.08 -4.17 -0.98
CA ASN A 12 -6.29 -3.59 -2.29
C ASN A 12 -6.05 -4.63 -3.36
N GLN A 13 -7.13 -5.13 -3.95
CA GLN A 13 -7.05 -6.19 -4.94
C GLN A 13 -6.34 -5.75 -6.22
N GLY A 14 -6.19 -4.46 -6.43
CA GLY A 14 -5.44 -3.97 -7.58
C GLY A 14 -3.95 -4.06 -7.42
N ALA A 15 -3.46 -4.35 -6.21
CA ALA A 15 -2.04 -4.41 -5.92
C ALA A 15 -1.50 -5.80 -6.25
N GLN A 16 -1.33 -6.09 -7.54
CA GLN A 16 -0.95 -7.42 -7.96
C GLN A 16 0.50 -7.53 -8.44
N SER A 17 1.08 -6.47 -8.96
CA SER A 17 2.47 -6.56 -9.38
C SER A 17 3.37 -6.43 -8.16
N ARG A 18 4.57 -7.01 -8.26
CA ARG A 18 5.52 -6.96 -7.17
C ARG A 18 5.87 -5.52 -6.79
N ASN A 19 6.07 -4.67 -7.80
CA ASN A 19 6.42 -3.29 -7.53
C ASN A 19 5.31 -2.56 -6.79
N VAL A 20 4.07 -2.82 -7.19
CA VAL A 20 2.93 -2.19 -6.53
C VAL A 20 2.80 -2.70 -5.10
N LYS A 21 2.98 -4.00 -4.87
CA LYS A 21 2.92 -4.54 -3.53
C LYS A 21 3.99 -3.94 -2.64
N ASN A 22 5.20 -3.82 -3.15
CA ASN A 22 6.30 -3.22 -2.39
C ASN A 22 6.00 -1.77 -2.07
N LEU A 23 5.47 -1.03 -3.02
CA LEU A 23 5.13 0.37 -2.80
C LEU A 23 4.05 0.49 -1.73
N TRP A 24 3.02 -0.35 -1.81
CA TRP A 24 1.95 -0.33 -0.83
C TRP A 24 2.50 -0.52 0.58
N ALA A 25 3.29 -1.58 0.76
CA ALA A 25 3.84 -1.88 2.07
C ALA A 25 4.75 -0.76 2.58
N SER A 26 5.54 -0.20 1.68
CA SER A 26 6.46 0.88 2.04
C SER A 26 5.69 2.11 2.51
N VAL A 27 4.66 2.52 1.75
CA VAL A 27 3.88 3.70 2.12
C VAL A 27 3.10 3.44 3.40
N ALA A 28 2.50 2.26 3.53
CA ALA A 28 1.73 1.93 4.72
C ALA A 28 2.61 1.95 5.97
N ASN A 29 3.77 1.31 5.90
CA ASN A 29 4.68 1.27 7.05
C ASN A 29 5.21 2.64 7.40
N GLU A 30 5.53 3.44 6.39
CA GLU A 30 6.03 4.79 6.61
C GLU A 30 4.96 5.66 7.28
N THR A 31 3.74 5.59 6.76
CA THR A 31 2.65 6.39 7.32
C THR A 31 2.34 5.96 8.75
N LEU A 32 2.35 4.66 8.99
CA LEU A 32 2.10 4.15 10.34
C LEU A 32 3.16 4.68 11.30
N ARG A 33 4.42 4.70 10.87
CA ARG A 33 5.49 5.18 11.71
C ARG A 33 5.33 6.65 12.04
N ARG A 34 4.81 7.43 11.08
CA ARG A 34 4.62 8.85 11.28
C ARG A 34 3.41 9.17 12.15
N THR A 35 2.32 8.49 11.90
CA THR A 35 1.04 8.85 12.52
C THR A 35 0.62 7.91 13.64
N GLY A 36 1.06 6.64 13.58
CA GLY A 36 0.61 5.65 14.54
C GLY A 36 -0.82 5.18 14.29
N ASP A 37 -1.39 5.53 13.13
CA ASP A 37 -2.78 5.22 12.81
C ASP A 37 -2.85 4.24 11.64
N GLU A 38 -3.27 3.00 11.91
CA GLU A 38 -3.29 1.96 10.90
C GLU A 38 -4.28 2.26 9.78
N GLY A 39 -5.44 2.78 10.13
CA GLY A 39 -6.43 3.12 9.11
C GLY A 39 -5.91 4.17 8.15
N ARG A 40 -5.23 5.17 8.68
CA ARG A 40 -4.66 6.21 7.86
C ARG A 40 -3.54 5.65 6.97
N ALA A 41 -2.75 4.73 7.53
CA ALA A 41 -1.65 4.11 6.78
C ALA A 41 -2.18 3.33 5.59
N VAL A 42 -3.24 2.54 5.80
CA VAL A 42 -3.82 1.74 4.72
C VAL A 42 -4.39 2.65 3.64
N ARG A 43 -5.09 3.70 4.02
CA ARG A 43 -5.66 4.62 3.04
C ARG A 43 -4.57 5.33 2.24
N ALA A 44 -3.49 5.73 2.89
CA ALA A 44 -2.39 6.39 2.19
C ALA A 44 -1.74 5.44 1.21
N ALA A 45 -1.55 4.18 1.61
CA ALA A 45 -0.95 3.19 0.72
C ALA A 45 -1.84 2.91 -0.48
N ASN A 46 -3.15 2.78 -0.24
CA ASN A 46 -4.08 2.53 -1.34
C ASN A 46 -4.10 3.71 -2.31
N ALA A 47 -4.05 4.93 -1.79
CA ALA A 47 -4.02 6.11 -2.65
C ALA A 47 -2.72 6.16 -3.47
N ALA A 48 -1.62 5.74 -2.87
CA ALA A 48 -0.33 5.79 -3.56
C ALA A 48 -0.29 4.87 -4.77
N ILE A 49 -0.93 3.71 -4.68
CA ILE A 49 -0.86 2.74 -5.78
C ILE A 49 -2.03 2.87 -6.75
N LYS A 50 -3.02 3.66 -6.40
CA LYS A 50 -4.21 3.79 -7.24
C LYS A 50 -3.85 4.30 -8.63
N GLY A 51 -3.02 5.33 -8.70
CA GLY A 51 -2.62 5.89 -9.98
C GLY A 51 -1.80 4.91 -10.79
N ARG A 52 -0.98 4.12 -10.12
CA ARG A 52 -0.12 3.17 -10.82
C ARG A 52 -0.90 2.02 -11.41
N THR A 53 -1.89 1.52 -10.68
CA THR A 53 -2.71 0.45 -11.23
C THR A 53 -3.51 0.95 -12.43
N ALA A 54 -3.95 2.19 -12.39
CA ALA A 54 -4.69 2.77 -13.51
C ALA A 54 -3.80 2.93 -14.74
N GLU A 55 -2.53 3.22 -14.54
CA GLU A 55 -1.61 3.40 -15.65
C GLU A 55 -1.40 2.13 -16.46
N LYS A 56 -1.59 1.00 -15.84
CA LYS A 56 -1.39 -0.26 -16.53
C LYS A 56 -2.50 -0.56 -17.52
N GLN A 57 -3.59 0.13 -17.38
CA GLN A 57 -4.70 -0.02 -18.32
C GLN A 57 -4.34 0.62 -19.68
#